data_351597599edffd555a535b204ce545a5
#
_entry.id   351597599edffd555a535b204ce545a5
#
_cell.length_a   1.000
_cell.length_b   1.000
_cell.length_c   1.000
_cell.angle_alpha   90.00
_cell.angle_beta   90.00
_cell.angle_gamma   90.00
#
_symmetry.space_group_name_H-M   'P 1'
#
loop_
_entity.id
_entity.type
_entity.pdbx_description
1 polymer ?
#
loop_
_entity_poly.entity_id
_entity_poly.type
_entity_poly.pdbx_seq_one_letter_code
_entity_poly.pdbx_strand_id
1 'polypeptide(L)'
;MEKFRRNEIDFLRAISVIAVIIFHLNKEFFPLGYLGVDLFFVISGYLITRNILKDYKDKKFSFKIFYLKRIRRILPALLVVLLVTTIASTFILLVADINKFSESMLASLGFVANFYFWITGGYFSTSDELKPLLHLWSSSVEEQFYLFFFSDTNHLSFY
;
A
#
# COMPACT_ATOMS: atom_id res chain seq x y z
N MET A 1 -27.27 -8.32 9.28
CA MET A 1 -26.19 -9.14 8.72
C MET A 1 -24.98 -8.34 8.18
N GLU A 2 -25.14 -7.14 7.62
CA GLU A 2 -24.02 -6.35 7.06
C GLU A 2 -23.00 -5.83 8.10
N LYS A 3 -23.43 -5.53 9.32
CA LYS A 3 -22.56 -4.97 10.39
C LYS A 3 -21.57 -6.01 10.93
N PHE A 4 -22.00 -7.26 11.02
CA PHE A 4 -21.17 -8.37 11.52
C PHE A 4 -20.02 -8.72 10.53
N ARG A 5 -20.32 -8.70 9.24
CA ARG A 5 -19.33 -8.93 8.18
C ARG A 5 -18.22 -7.88 8.10
N ARG A 6 -18.47 -6.63 8.50
CA ARG A 6 -17.45 -5.58 8.57
C ARG A 6 -16.42 -5.85 9.66
N ASN A 7 -16.87 -6.29 10.82
CA ASN A 7 -15.99 -6.56 11.95
C ASN A 7 -15.03 -7.73 11.67
N GLU A 8 -15.47 -8.78 10.99
CA GLU A 8 -14.62 -9.92 10.61
C GLU A 8 -13.51 -9.50 9.63
N ILE A 9 -13.85 -8.67 8.65
CA ILE A 9 -12.89 -8.18 7.67
C ILE A 9 -11.88 -7.22 8.32
N ASP A 10 -12.34 -6.33 9.19
CA ASP A 10 -11.46 -5.41 9.91
C ASP A 10 -10.54 -6.17 10.87
N PHE A 11 -11.02 -7.26 11.47
CA PHE A 11 -10.22 -8.18 12.29
C PHE A 11 -9.14 -8.89 11.46
N LEU A 12 -9.48 -9.43 10.28
CA LEU A 12 -8.51 -10.06 9.39
C LEU A 12 -7.43 -9.07 8.92
N ARG A 13 -7.80 -7.83 8.63
CA ARG A 13 -6.83 -6.78 8.29
C ARG A 13 -5.91 -6.45 9.45
N ALA A 14 -6.45 -6.39 10.67
CA ALA A 14 -5.64 -6.17 11.87
C ALA A 14 -4.62 -7.31 12.08
N ILE A 15 -5.05 -8.56 11.95
CA ILE A 15 -4.15 -9.73 12.02
C ILE A 15 -3.07 -9.64 10.95
N SER A 16 -3.42 -9.30 9.72
CA SER A 16 -2.47 -9.15 8.61
C SER A 16 -1.37 -8.14 8.94
N VAL A 17 -1.75 -6.98 9.47
CA VAL A 17 -0.79 -5.93 9.86
C VAL A 17 0.07 -6.38 11.05
N ILE A 18 -0.53 -7.00 12.08
CA ILE A 18 0.20 -7.50 13.25
C ILE A 18 1.22 -8.57 12.83
N ALA A 19 0.84 -9.49 11.93
CA ALA A 19 1.75 -10.51 11.41
C ALA A 19 2.98 -9.89 10.73
N VAL A 20 2.79 -8.85 9.92
CA VAL A 20 3.88 -8.12 9.26
C VAL A 20 4.76 -7.40 10.28
N ILE A 21 4.17 -6.76 11.30
CA ILE A 21 4.94 -6.09 12.36
C ILE A 21 5.80 -7.09 13.12
N ILE A 22 5.25 -8.22 13.54
CA ILE A 22 5.98 -9.28 14.26
C ILE A 22 7.14 -9.80 13.41
N PHE A 23 6.92 -10.03 12.11
CA PHE A 23 7.96 -10.45 11.17
C PHE A 23 9.12 -9.45 11.12
N HIS A 24 8.83 -8.15 11.08
CA HIS A 24 9.89 -7.11 11.04
C HIS A 24 10.63 -6.96 12.38
N LEU A 25 9.96 -7.23 13.50
CA LEU A 25 10.59 -7.21 14.81
C LEU A 25 11.50 -8.42 15.03
N ASN A 26 11.08 -9.60 14.59
CA ASN A 26 11.86 -10.83 14.72
C ASN A 26 11.47 -11.84 13.64
N LYS A 27 12.30 -11.95 12.61
CA LYS A 27 12.10 -12.85 11.46
C LYS A 27 12.13 -14.33 11.87
N GLU A 28 12.88 -14.68 12.92
CA GLU A 28 12.99 -16.07 13.39
C GLU A 28 11.75 -16.50 14.17
N PHE A 29 11.13 -15.58 14.91
CA PHE A 29 9.95 -15.87 15.71
C PHE A 29 8.72 -16.17 14.86
N PHE A 30 8.54 -15.40 13.77
CA PHE A 30 7.40 -15.60 12.87
C PHE A 30 7.79 -15.45 11.39
N PRO A 31 8.51 -16.42 10.82
CA PRO A 31 9.06 -16.34 9.48
C PRO A 31 8.02 -16.17 8.37
N LEU A 32 6.79 -16.64 8.57
CA LEU A 32 5.68 -16.52 7.62
C LEU A 32 4.90 -15.19 7.73
N GLY A 33 5.31 -14.27 8.61
CA GLY A 33 4.57 -13.03 8.84
C GLY A 33 4.52 -12.10 7.61
N TYR A 34 5.45 -12.23 6.66
CA TYR A 34 5.41 -11.51 5.38
C TYR A 34 4.15 -11.81 4.56
N LEU A 35 3.56 -13.01 4.69
CA LEU A 35 2.30 -13.37 4.04
C LEU A 35 1.12 -12.49 4.49
N GLY A 36 1.28 -11.76 5.59
CA GLY A 36 0.31 -10.75 6.01
C GLY A 36 0.09 -9.67 4.96
N VAL A 37 1.09 -9.33 4.13
CA VAL A 37 0.95 -8.37 3.03
C VAL A 37 0.02 -8.94 1.95
N ASP A 38 0.21 -10.21 1.58
CA ASP A 38 -0.61 -10.87 0.55
C ASP A 38 -2.07 -10.99 1.03
N LEU A 39 -2.26 -11.38 2.29
CA LEU A 39 -3.58 -11.43 2.89
C LEU A 39 -4.25 -10.06 2.90
N PHE A 40 -3.50 -9.01 3.23
CA PHE A 40 -3.98 -7.63 3.18
C PHE A 40 -4.42 -7.22 1.77
N PHE A 41 -3.65 -7.58 0.74
CA PHE A 41 -4.00 -7.31 -0.67
C PHE A 41 -5.29 -8.01 -1.08
N VAL A 42 -5.45 -9.29 -0.75
CA VAL A 42 -6.66 -10.06 -1.06
C VAL A 42 -7.88 -9.41 -0.41
N ILE A 43 -7.79 -9.06 0.86
CA ILE A 43 -8.89 -8.43 1.60
C ILE A 43 -9.22 -7.04 1.02
N SER A 44 -8.20 -6.23 0.73
CA SER A 44 -8.38 -4.88 0.16
C SER A 44 -9.00 -4.95 -1.23
N GLY A 45 -8.50 -5.85 -2.10
CA GLY A 45 -9.04 -6.10 -3.42
C GLY A 45 -10.51 -6.52 -3.38
N TYR A 46 -10.86 -7.49 -2.51
CA TYR A 46 -12.24 -7.93 -2.30
C TYR A 46 -13.17 -6.80 -1.89
N LEU A 47 -12.77 -6.02 -0.86
CA LEU A 47 -13.60 -4.93 -0.34
C LEU A 47 -13.89 -3.86 -1.38
N ILE A 48 -12.87 -3.49 -2.15
CA ILE A 48 -13.01 -2.43 -3.12
C ILE A 48 -13.81 -2.90 -4.31
N THR A 49 -13.53 -4.08 -4.85
CA THR A 49 -14.32 -4.66 -5.94
C THR A 49 -15.79 -4.76 -5.55
N ARG A 50 -16.08 -5.22 -4.34
CA ARG A 50 -17.46 -5.28 -3.83
C ARG A 50 -18.12 -3.89 -3.76
N ASN A 51 -17.41 -2.88 -3.26
CA ASN A 51 -17.96 -1.52 -3.14
C ASN A 51 -18.21 -0.89 -4.52
N ILE A 52 -17.29 -1.09 -5.46
CA ILE A 52 -17.44 -0.62 -6.84
C ILE A 52 -18.63 -1.27 -7.52
N LEU A 53 -18.76 -2.60 -7.43
CA LEU A 53 -19.88 -3.32 -8.01
C LEU A 53 -21.22 -2.88 -7.41
N LYS A 54 -21.26 -2.57 -6.12
CA LYS A 54 -22.45 -2.03 -5.47
C LYS A 54 -22.81 -0.66 -6.03
N ASP A 55 -21.84 0.27 -6.04
CA ASP A 55 -22.07 1.63 -6.53
C ASP A 55 -22.45 1.64 -8.02
N TYR A 56 -21.89 0.69 -8.80
CA TYR A 56 -22.25 0.51 -10.20
C TYR A 56 -23.68 0.03 -10.39
N LYS A 57 -24.13 -1.00 -9.63
CA LYS A 57 -25.51 -1.49 -9.63
C LYS A 57 -26.51 -0.41 -9.24
N ASP A 58 -26.15 0.42 -8.27
CA ASP A 58 -26.98 1.54 -7.79
C ASP A 58 -26.95 2.76 -8.75
N LYS A 59 -26.22 2.68 -9.88
CA LYS A 59 -26.00 3.77 -10.85
C LYS A 59 -25.45 5.06 -10.20
N LYS A 60 -24.70 4.91 -9.11
CA LYS A 60 -24.10 6.02 -8.32
C LYS A 60 -22.59 6.09 -8.46
N PHE A 61 -22.01 5.17 -9.26
CA PHE A 61 -20.57 5.11 -9.41
C PHE A 61 -20.03 6.35 -10.12
N SER A 62 -19.03 6.98 -9.51
CA SER A 62 -18.27 8.06 -10.11
C SER A 62 -16.79 7.89 -9.78
N PHE A 63 -15.98 7.74 -10.82
CA PHE A 63 -14.52 7.63 -10.73
C PHE A 63 -13.91 8.78 -9.92
N LYS A 64 -14.30 10.02 -10.22
CA LYS A 64 -13.83 11.22 -9.52
C LYS A 64 -14.13 11.17 -8.01
N ILE A 65 -15.33 10.78 -7.64
CA ILE A 65 -15.74 10.69 -6.23
C ILE A 65 -14.98 9.57 -5.53
N PHE A 66 -14.78 8.44 -6.18
CA PHE A 66 -14.00 7.32 -5.66
C PHE A 66 -12.56 7.74 -5.35
N TYR A 67 -11.87 8.34 -6.33
CA TYR A 67 -10.48 8.78 -6.17
C TYR A 67 -10.34 9.89 -5.12
N LEU A 68 -11.24 10.86 -5.09
CA LEU A 68 -11.22 11.92 -4.06
C LEU A 68 -11.35 11.35 -2.64
N LYS A 69 -12.24 10.39 -2.43
CA LYS A 69 -12.38 9.72 -1.11
C LYS A 69 -11.10 8.99 -0.73
N ARG A 70 -10.45 8.36 -1.70
CA ARG A 70 -9.23 7.59 -1.52
C ARG A 70 -8.03 8.48 -1.21
N ILE A 71 -7.82 9.52 -2.02
CA ILE A 71 -6.75 10.51 -1.79
C ILE A 71 -6.88 11.13 -0.40
N ARG A 72 -8.08 11.56 0.00
CA ARG A 72 -8.32 12.12 1.34
C ARG A 72 -8.01 11.14 2.47
N ARG A 73 -8.04 9.85 2.21
CA ARG A 73 -7.74 8.81 3.20
C ARG A 73 -6.26 8.47 3.25
N ILE A 74 -5.60 8.36 2.11
CA ILE A 74 -4.23 7.85 2.00
C ILE A 74 -3.20 8.97 2.11
N LEU A 75 -3.43 10.09 1.42
CA LEU A 75 -2.45 11.16 1.33
C LEU A 75 -2.04 11.75 2.69
N PRO A 76 -2.93 12.01 3.66
CA PRO A 76 -2.52 12.52 4.97
C PRO A 76 -1.58 11.56 5.71
N ALA A 77 -1.90 10.26 5.71
CA ALA A 77 -1.07 9.25 6.36
C ALA A 77 0.30 9.11 5.66
N LEU A 78 0.31 9.08 4.32
CA LEU A 78 1.54 9.05 3.53
C LEU A 78 2.43 10.25 3.84
N LEU A 79 1.88 11.47 3.84
CA LEU A 79 2.65 12.68 4.12
C LEU A 79 3.23 12.68 5.53
N VAL A 80 2.49 12.22 6.53
CA VAL A 80 3.00 12.09 7.90
C VAL A 80 4.17 11.09 7.96
N VAL A 81 4.02 9.92 7.34
CA VAL A 81 5.09 8.92 7.27
C VAL A 81 6.32 9.50 6.59
N LEU A 82 6.16 10.13 5.41
CA LEU A 82 7.27 10.74 4.69
C LEU A 82 7.96 11.84 5.51
N LEU A 83 7.18 12.70 6.17
CA LEU A 83 7.74 13.78 7.02
C LEU A 83 8.55 13.21 8.17
N VAL A 84 7.98 12.30 8.95
CA VAL A 84 8.66 11.69 10.12
C VAL A 84 9.90 10.92 9.66
N THR A 85 9.79 10.13 8.60
CA THR A 85 10.93 9.37 8.07
C THR A 85 12.02 10.30 7.53
N THR A 86 11.67 11.42 6.87
CA THR A 86 12.64 12.40 6.40
C THR A 86 13.40 13.01 7.56
N ILE A 87 12.71 13.45 8.60
CA ILE A 87 13.35 14.01 9.80
C ILE A 87 14.30 12.97 10.42
N ALA A 88 13.84 11.74 10.63
CA ALA A 88 14.67 10.67 11.18
C ALA A 88 15.90 10.37 10.31
N SER A 89 15.72 10.32 9.00
CA SER A 89 16.76 10.01 8.01
C SER A 89 17.89 11.06 8.02
N THR A 90 17.60 12.33 8.29
CA THR A 90 18.65 13.36 8.39
C THR A 90 19.62 13.13 9.54
N PHE A 91 19.22 12.39 10.57
CA PHE A 91 20.07 12.07 11.73
C PHE A 91 20.74 10.69 11.64
N ILE A 92 20.18 9.78 10.83
CA ILE A 92 20.59 8.36 10.82
C ILE A 92 21.36 8.00 9.55
N LEU A 93 20.97 8.56 8.38
CA LEU A 93 21.55 8.17 7.10
C LEU A 93 22.88 8.88 6.84
N LEU A 94 23.79 8.15 6.19
CA LEU A 94 25.02 8.73 5.65
C LEU A 94 24.69 9.60 4.43
N VAL A 95 25.54 10.58 4.15
CA VAL A 95 25.38 11.51 3.02
C VAL A 95 25.22 10.75 1.68
N ALA A 96 25.92 9.64 1.52
CA ALA A 96 25.81 8.80 0.32
C ALA A 96 24.44 8.17 0.12
N ASP A 97 23.68 7.93 1.20
CA ASP A 97 22.37 7.27 1.13
C ASP A 97 21.20 8.28 1.04
N ILE A 98 21.46 9.57 1.31
CA ILE A 98 20.43 10.62 1.23
C ILE A 98 19.87 10.74 -0.19
N ASN A 99 20.69 10.60 -1.23
CA ASN A 99 20.23 10.66 -2.60
C ASN A 99 19.25 9.53 -2.90
N LYS A 100 19.59 8.29 -2.53
CA LYS A 100 18.71 7.11 -2.69
C LYS A 100 17.42 7.25 -1.88
N PHE A 101 17.52 7.82 -0.68
CA PHE A 101 16.35 8.13 0.13
C PHE A 101 15.43 9.13 -0.57
N SER A 102 15.97 10.21 -1.14
CA SER A 102 15.21 11.24 -1.85
C SER A 102 14.52 10.67 -3.09
N GLU A 103 15.20 9.81 -3.85
CA GLU A 103 14.60 9.09 -4.99
C GLU A 103 13.46 8.18 -4.56
N SER A 104 13.65 7.41 -3.47
CA SER A 104 12.61 6.54 -2.92
C SER A 104 11.40 7.32 -2.41
N MET A 105 11.62 8.52 -1.86
CA MET A 105 10.56 9.43 -1.44
C MET A 105 9.73 9.93 -2.64
N LEU A 106 10.39 10.37 -3.71
CA LEU A 106 9.70 10.78 -4.94
C LEU A 106 8.91 9.61 -5.56
N ALA A 107 9.51 8.42 -5.61
CA ALA A 107 8.83 7.22 -6.08
C ALA A 107 7.60 6.86 -5.23
N SER A 108 7.68 7.06 -3.92
CA SER A 108 6.57 6.82 -2.99
C SER A 108 5.44 7.83 -3.17
N LEU A 109 5.77 9.11 -3.38
CA LEU A 109 4.78 10.16 -3.70
C LEU A 109 4.07 9.91 -5.03
N GLY A 110 4.79 9.36 -6.02
CA GLY A 110 4.25 8.97 -7.33
C GLY A 110 3.55 7.61 -7.34
N PHE A 111 3.46 6.89 -6.21
CA PHE A 111 2.94 5.51 -6.14
C PHE A 111 3.61 4.54 -7.12
N VAL A 112 4.93 4.71 -7.32
CA VAL A 112 5.78 3.83 -8.15
C VAL A 112 6.96 3.24 -7.36
N ALA A 113 6.88 3.26 -6.02
CA ALA A 113 7.92 2.77 -5.13
C ALA A 113 8.23 1.28 -5.36
N ASN A 114 7.25 0.46 -5.73
CA ASN A 114 7.44 -0.94 -6.07
C ASN A 114 8.42 -1.11 -7.25
N PHE A 115 8.31 -0.33 -8.31
CA PHE A 115 9.24 -0.37 -9.45
C PHE A 115 10.61 0.16 -9.06
N TYR A 116 10.66 1.27 -8.31
CA TYR A 116 11.92 1.84 -7.84
C TYR A 116 12.73 0.80 -7.03
N PHE A 117 12.11 0.16 -6.04
CA PHE A 117 12.79 -0.84 -5.21
C PHE A 117 13.11 -2.13 -5.95
N TRP A 118 12.33 -2.50 -6.96
CA TRP A 118 12.62 -3.64 -7.82
C TRP A 118 13.87 -3.40 -8.66
N ILE A 119 14.02 -2.22 -9.25
CA ILE A 119 15.17 -1.86 -10.11
C ILE A 119 16.44 -1.66 -9.29
N THR A 120 16.32 -1.06 -8.08
CA THR A 120 17.47 -0.63 -7.29
C THR A 120 18.03 -1.69 -6.34
N GLY A 121 17.56 -2.94 -6.37
CA GLY A 121 18.23 -3.98 -5.60
C GLY A 121 17.38 -5.08 -5.01
N GLY A 122 16.09 -5.16 -5.37
CA GLY A 122 15.22 -6.23 -4.94
C GLY A 122 14.83 -6.18 -3.45
N TYR A 123 13.70 -6.76 -3.18
CA TYR A 123 13.05 -6.78 -1.86
C TYR A 123 13.82 -7.62 -0.80
N PHE A 124 14.69 -8.54 -1.23
CA PHE A 124 15.39 -9.50 -0.35
C PHE A 124 16.91 -9.25 -0.23
N SER A 125 17.42 -8.11 -0.70
CA SER A 125 18.84 -7.82 -0.56
C SER A 125 19.17 -7.37 0.87
N THR A 126 20.34 -7.73 1.37
CA THR A 126 20.82 -7.32 2.71
C THR A 126 20.90 -5.80 2.87
N SER A 127 21.05 -5.07 1.77
CA SER A 127 21.01 -3.59 1.76
C SER A 127 19.62 -3.01 1.97
N ASP A 128 18.54 -3.79 1.92
CA ASP A 128 17.16 -3.32 2.05
C ASP A 128 16.80 -2.92 3.48
N GLU A 129 17.54 -3.40 4.48
CA GLU A 129 17.39 -3.00 5.88
C GLU A 129 17.71 -1.51 6.09
N LEU A 130 18.48 -0.90 5.18
CA LEU A 130 18.82 0.52 5.18
C LEU A 130 17.88 1.39 4.33
N LYS A 131 16.77 0.84 3.82
CA LYS A 131 15.79 1.57 3.01
C LYS A 131 14.56 1.94 3.84
N PRO A 132 14.50 3.13 4.46
CA PRO A 132 13.45 3.49 5.42
C PRO A 132 12.03 3.47 4.84
N LEU A 133 11.88 3.75 3.54
CA LEU A 133 10.59 3.81 2.84
C LEU A 133 10.22 2.52 2.10
N LEU A 134 11.00 1.44 2.29
CA LEU A 134 10.75 0.19 1.56
C LEU A 134 9.31 -0.30 1.70
N HIS A 135 8.72 -0.20 2.89
CA HIS A 135 7.36 -0.66 3.18
C HIS A 135 6.27 0.03 2.32
N LEU A 136 6.56 1.18 1.69
CA LEU A 136 5.61 1.88 0.83
C LEU A 136 5.43 1.25 -0.56
N TRP A 137 6.23 0.22 -0.91
CA TRP A 137 6.04 -0.54 -2.15
C TRP A 137 4.65 -1.15 -2.23
N SER A 138 4.13 -1.67 -1.12
CA SER A 138 2.82 -2.31 -1.08
C SER A 138 1.68 -1.31 -1.33
N SER A 139 1.78 -0.09 -0.79
CA SER A 139 0.82 0.98 -1.08
C SER A 139 0.81 1.36 -2.56
N SER A 140 1.98 1.34 -3.21
CA SER A 140 2.08 1.62 -4.65
C SER A 140 1.38 0.55 -5.48
N VAL A 141 1.58 -0.73 -5.17
CA VAL A 141 0.89 -1.85 -5.83
C VAL A 141 -0.63 -1.72 -5.67
N GLU A 142 -1.09 -1.38 -4.47
CA GLU A 142 -2.52 -1.21 -4.19
C GLU A 142 -3.13 -0.10 -5.06
N GLU A 143 -2.49 1.08 -5.19
CA GLU A 143 -2.98 2.18 -6.02
C GLU A 143 -2.96 1.84 -7.51
N GLN A 144 -1.92 1.16 -7.99
CA GLN A 144 -1.81 0.70 -9.37
C GLN A 144 -2.92 -0.30 -9.71
N PHE A 145 -3.23 -1.24 -8.82
CA PHE A 145 -4.34 -2.18 -9.00
C PHE A 145 -5.65 -1.44 -9.28
N TYR A 146 -5.93 -0.34 -8.56
CA TYR A 146 -7.16 0.42 -8.78
C TYR A 146 -7.17 1.15 -10.10
N LEU A 147 -6.04 1.69 -10.53
CA LEU A 147 -5.93 2.34 -11.85
C LEU A 147 -6.22 1.35 -12.98
N PHE A 148 -5.63 0.15 -12.92
CA PHE A 148 -5.87 -0.89 -13.92
C PHE A 148 -7.30 -1.42 -13.89
N PHE A 149 -7.83 -1.70 -12.71
CA PHE A 149 -9.20 -2.20 -12.57
C PHE A 149 -10.24 -1.26 -13.19
N PHE A 150 -10.04 0.05 -13.08
CA PHE A 150 -10.93 1.04 -13.68
C PHE A 150 -10.73 1.20 -15.19
N SER A 151 -9.53 1.00 -15.69
CA SER A 151 -9.29 1.00 -17.13
C SER A 151 -10.12 -0.07 -17.82
N ASP A 152 -10.16 -1.29 -17.24
CA ASP A 152 -10.93 -2.41 -17.78
C ASP A 152 -12.45 -2.21 -17.65
N THR A 153 -12.94 -1.64 -16.54
CA THR A 153 -14.38 -1.43 -16.36
C THR A 153 -14.95 -0.37 -17.31
N ASN A 154 -14.17 0.60 -17.74
CA ASN A 154 -14.58 1.52 -18.79
C ASN A 154 -14.75 0.84 -20.15
N HIS A 155 -13.97 -0.20 -20.43
CA HIS A 155 -14.15 -1.02 -21.65
C HIS A 155 -15.43 -1.89 -21.61
N LEU A 156 -15.82 -2.36 -20.42
CA LEU A 156 -17.05 -3.16 -20.25
C LEU A 156 -18.34 -2.34 -20.30
N SER A 157 -18.27 -1.03 -20.21
CA SER A 157 -19.43 -0.11 -20.29
C SER A 157 -19.92 0.15 -21.72
N PHE A 158 -19.25 -0.41 -22.72
CA PHE A 158 -19.65 -0.29 -24.15
C PHE A 158 -20.38 -1.53 -24.70
N TYR A 159 -20.71 -2.51 -23.90
CA TYR A 159 -21.59 -3.63 -24.23
C TYR A 159 -22.77 -3.67 -23.26
#